data_e662700872d96ea89e700cd45f8f0556
#
_entry.id   e662700872d96ea89e700cd45f8f0556
#
_cell.length_a   1.000
_cell.length_b   1.000
_cell.length_c   1.000
_cell.angle_alpha   90.00
_cell.angle_beta   90.00
_cell.angle_gamma   90.00
#
_symmetry.space_group_name_H-M   'P 1'
#
loop_
_entity.id
_entity.type
_entity.pdbx_description
1 polymer ?
#
loop_
_entity_poly.entity_id
_entity_poly.type
_entity_poly.pdbx_seq_one_letter_code
_entity_poly.pdbx_strand_id
1 'polypeptide(L)'
;MKLLNQILRGVVIGVANIIPGVSGGTMMVSMGIYDTLIHCITHLFSEFRKSVKTLLPYAVGMLLGIVALASLLKFLFANYALPTSTTFIGLILGGLSPLLDKIRHKKLGAVSIGVFVLFFAGIIALAMTGDVSNPETLTVDAGQMVILLVMGAVAAATMIIPGVSGSMVLMLLGYYTPVLNAVDAMKNAVFSMDFAA
;
A
#
# COMPACT_ATOMS: atom_id res chain seq x y z
N MET A 1 -6.96 -3.66 -27.68
CA MET A 1 -5.57 -3.78 -27.22
C MET A 1 -5.17 -2.72 -26.18
N LYS A 2 -5.51 -1.42 -26.34
CA LYS A 2 -5.14 -0.37 -25.35
C LYS A 2 -5.78 -0.59 -23.97
N LEU A 3 -7.07 -0.94 -23.89
CA LEU A 3 -7.80 -1.15 -22.64
C LEU A 3 -7.22 -2.31 -21.82
N LEU A 4 -6.99 -3.48 -22.44
CA LEU A 4 -6.41 -4.64 -21.76
C LEU A 4 -5.02 -4.33 -21.20
N ASN A 5 -4.18 -3.62 -21.95
CA ASN A 5 -2.85 -3.21 -21.48
C ASN A 5 -2.93 -2.26 -20.27
N GLN A 6 -3.92 -1.35 -20.23
CA GLN A 6 -4.15 -0.49 -19.07
C GLN A 6 -4.58 -1.28 -17.83
N ILE A 7 -5.49 -2.25 -18.01
CA ILE A 7 -5.92 -3.16 -16.92
C ILE A 7 -4.73 -3.98 -16.41
N LEU A 8 -3.94 -4.60 -17.30
CA LEU A 8 -2.76 -5.39 -16.89
C LEU A 8 -1.72 -4.54 -16.13
N ARG A 9 -1.46 -3.31 -16.57
CA ARG A 9 -0.60 -2.38 -15.83
C ARG A 9 -1.20 -2.02 -14.47
N GLY A 10 -2.53 -1.86 -14.40
CA GLY A 10 -3.24 -1.70 -13.14
C GLY A 10 -3.04 -2.88 -12.21
N VAL A 11 -3.16 -4.12 -12.70
CA VAL A 11 -2.90 -5.34 -11.90
C VAL A 11 -1.50 -5.32 -11.31
N VAL A 12 -0.48 -4.99 -12.10
CA VAL A 12 0.91 -4.90 -11.63
C VAL A 12 1.05 -3.87 -10.50
N ILE A 13 0.41 -2.70 -10.64
CA ILE A 13 0.41 -1.67 -9.58
C ILE A 13 -0.29 -2.18 -8.33
N GLY A 14 -1.45 -2.84 -8.49
CA GLY A 14 -2.22 -3.39 -7.37
C GLY A 14 -1.43 -4.45 -6.59
N VAL A 15 -0.78 -5.37 -7.29
CA VAL A 15 0.12 -6.37 -6.73
C VAL A 15 1.28 -5.70 -5.98
N ALA A 16 1.94 -4.71 -6.60
CA ALA A 16 3.05 -3.98 -5.99
C ALA A 16 2.65 -3.22 -4.72
N ASN A 17 1.42 -2.71 -4.67
CA ASN A 17 0.91 -1.96 -3.51
C ASN A 17 0.66 -2.84 -2.29
N ILE A 18 0.35 -4.12 -2.48
CA ILE A 18 0.15 -5.06 -1.37
C ILE A 18 1.49 -5.58 -0.83
N ILE A 19 2.50 -5.78 -1.67
CA ILE A 19 3.78 -6.34 -1.22
C ILE A 19 4.55 -5.30 -0.41
N PRO A 20 4.84 -5.53 0.89
CA PRO A 20 5.65 -4.62 1.69
C PRO A 20 7.05 -4.45 1.11
N GLY A 21 7.52 -3.19 1.06
CA GLY A 21 8.83 -2.88 0.47
C GLY A 21 8.81 -2.66 -1.05
N VAL A 22 7.72 -3.00 -1.73
CA VAL A 22 7.51 -2.70 -3.15
C VAL A 22 6.61 -1.46 -3.28
N SER A 23 6.99 -0.51 -4.12
CA SER A 23 6.25 0.74 -4.32
C SER A 23 5.50 0.73 -5.64
N GLY A 24 4.16 0.85 -5.56
CA GLY A 24 3.31 1.03 -6.74
C GLY A 24 3.67 2.28 -7.53
N GLY A 25 4.07 3.37 -6.84
CA GLY A 25 4.58 4.58 -7.48
C GLY A 25 5.82 4.32 -8.34
N THR A 26 6.78 3.54 -7.84
CA THR A 26 7.96 3.13 -8.61
C THR A 26 7.57 2.27 -9.81
N MET A 27 6.59 1.38 -9.68
CA MET A 27 6.08 0.61 -10.81
C MET A 27 5.43 1.51 -11.86
N MET A 28 4.65 2.52 -11.45
CA MET A 28 4.09 3.51 -12.39
C MET A 28 5.16 4.27 -13.15
N VAL A 29 6.25 4.68 -12.48
CA VAL A 29 7.41 5.33 -13.12
C VAL A 29 8.09 4.39 -14.11
N SER A 30 8.38 3.16 -13.71
CA SER A 30 9.02 2.16 -14.58
C SER A 30 8.19 1.82 -15.83
N MET A 31 6.87 1.87 -15.72
CA MET A 31 5.96 1.67 -16.84
C MET A 31 5.70 2.94 -17.67
N GLY A 32 6.27 4.09 -17.29
CA GLY A 32 6.10 5.37 -17.99
C GLY A 32 4.67 5.93 -17.94
N ILE A 33 3.90 5.60 -16.90
CA ILE A 33 2.50 6.03 -16.75
C ILE A 33 2.26 6.93 -15.54
N TYR A 34 3.30 7.16 -14.73
CA TYR A 34 3.21 7.94 -13.48
C TYR A 34 2.64 9.34 -13.73
N ASP A 35 3.25 10.11 -14.63
CA ASP A 35 2.83 11.50 -14.90
C ASP A 35 1.39 11.56 -15.44
N THR A 36 1.00 10.57 -16.27
CA THR A 36 -0.36 10.49 -16.81
C THR A 36 -1.38 10.26 -15.70
N LEU A 37 -1.11 9.33 -14.77
CA LEU A 37 -2.03 9.01 -13.68
C LEU A 37 -2.11 10.16 -12.67
N ILE A 38 -0.96 10.74 -12.29
CA ILE A 38 -0.93 11.90 -11.39
C ILE A 38 -1.64 13.10 -11.99
N HIS A 39 -1.42 13.40 -13.29
CA HIS A 39 -2.16 14.46 -13.97
C HIS A 39 -3.67 14.23 -13.92
N CYS A 40 -4.15 13.01 -14.20
CA CYS A 40 -5.56 12.69 -14.14
C CYS A 40 -6.15 12.80 -12.71
N ILE A 41 -5.37 12.46 -11.69
CA ILE A 41 -5.79 12.59 -10.28
C ILE A 41 -5.87 14.08 -9.88
N THR A 42 -4.86 14.87 -10.19
CA THR A 42 -4.80 16.29 -9.81
C THR A 42 -5.82 17.14 -10.57
N HIS A 43 -6.17 16.73 -11.80
CA HIS A 43 -7.17 17.42 -12.63
C HIS A 43 -8.51 16.69 -12.65
N LEU A 44 -8.78 15.85 -11.65
CA LEU A 44 -10.02 15.06 -11.60
C LEU A 44 -11.28 15.92 -11.65
N PHE A 45 -11.29 17.06 -10.95
CA PHE A 45 -12.45 17.94 -10.92
C PHE A 45 -12.52 18.89 -12.13
N SER A 46 -11.40 19.25 -12.74
CA SER A 46 -11.36 20.14 -13.91
C SER A 46 -11.59 19.41 -15.22
N GLU A 47 -11.10 18.17 -15.35
CA GLU A 47 -11.23 17.32 -16.54
C GLU A 47 -11.92 15.98 -16.20
N PHE A 48 -13.02 16.00 -15.46
CA PHE A 48 -13.64 14.83 -14.84
C PHE A 48 -13.85 13.66 -15.81
N ARG A 49 -14.53 13.90 -16.94
CA ARG A 49 -14.85 12.84 -17.91
C ARG A 49 -13.62 12.19 -18.53
N LYS A 50 -12.60 12.98 -18.83
CA LYS A 50 -11.34 12.50 -19.42
C LYS A 50 -10.50 11.75 -18.39
N SER A 51 -10.38 12.31 -17.18
CA SER A 51 -9.64 11.72 -16.08
C SER A 51 -10.23 10.38 -15.65
N VAL A 52 -11.55 10.31 -15.43
CA VAL A 52 -12.23 9.07 -15.07
C VAL A 52 -12.08 8.01 -16.16
N LYS A 53 -12.26 8.36 -17.43
CA LYS A 53 -12.10 7.42 -18.55
C LYS A 53 -10.68 6.84 -18.64
N THR A 54 -9.67 7.63 -18.27
CA THR A 54 -8.28 7.21 -18.25
C THR A 54 -7.97 6.37 -17.00
N LEU A 55 -8.42 6.80 -15.82
CA LEU A 55 -8.12 6.14 -14.55
C LEU A 55 -8.87 4.82 -14.35
N LEU A 56 -10.10 4.72 -14.84
CA LEU A 56 -10.98 3.57 -14.59
C LEU A 56 -10.35 2.21 -14.96
N PRO A 57 -9.73 2.02 -16.14
CA PRO A 57 -9.08 0.74 -16.46
C PRO A 57 -7.95 0.38 -15.52
N TYR A 58 -7.15 1.36 -15.10
CA TYR A 58 -6.07 1.14 -14.12
C TYR A 58 -6.65 0.81 -12.75
N ALA A 59 -7.71 1.50 -12.31
CA ALA A 59 -8.37 1.25 -11.04
C ALA A 59 -8.96 -0.17 -10.98
N VAL A 60 -9.65 -0.60 -12.04
CA VAL A 60 -10.17 -1.98 -12.16
C VAL A 60 -9.01 -2.99 -12.09
N GLY A 61 -7.93 -2.76 -12.83
CA GLY A 61 -6.75 -3.62 -12.77
C GLY A 61 -6.13 -3.65 -11.37
N MET A 62 -5.98 -2.49 -10.71
CA MET A 62 -5.45 -2.42 -9.34
C MET A 62 -6.30 -3.21 -8.35
N LEU A 63 -7.62 -3.06 -8.39
CA LEU A 63 -8.53 -3.82 -7.53
C LEU A 63 -8.40 -5.33 -7.76
N LEU A 64 -8.34 -5.76 -9.01
CA LEU A 64 -8.12 -7.18 -9.35
C LEU A 64 -6.79 -7.70 -8.81
N GLY A 65 -5.71 -6.94 -8.96
CA GLY A 65 -4.39 -7.28 -8.43
C GLY A 65 -4.36 -7.36 -6.90
N ILE A 66 -4.98 -6.39 -6.24
CA ILE A 66 -5.12 -6.33 -4.78
C ILE A 66 -5.89 -7.56 -4.27
N VAL A 67 -7.09 -7.80 -4.80
CA VAL A 67 -7.96 -8.90 -4.35
C VAL A 67 -7.30 -10.27 -4.59
N ALA A 68 -6.68 -10.47 -5.75
CA ALA A 68 -6.02 -11.73 -6.07
C ALA A 68 -4.83 -12.00 -5.12
N LEU A 69 -3.98 -11.00 -4.91
CA LEU A 69 -2.80 -11.17 -4.06
C LEU A 69 -3.16 -11.19 -2.57
N ALA A 70 -4.15 -10.41 -2.12
CA ALA A 70 -4.62 -10.43 -0.73
C ALA A 70 -5.03 -11.84 -0.29
N SER A 71 -5.81 -12.53 -1.11
CA SER A 71 -6.22 -13.91 -0.83
C SER A 71 -5.05 -14.88 -0.76
N LEU A 72 -4.08 -14.74 -1.68
CA LEU A 72 -2.86 -15.54 -1.68
C LEU A 72 -2.03 -15.29 -0.42
N LEU A 73 -1.85 -14.03 -0.04
CA LEU A 73 -1.05 -13.67 1.14
C LEU A 73 -1.72 -14.14 2.44
N LYS A 74 -3.05 -14.03 2.53
CA LYS A 74 -3.78 -14.59 3.68
C LYS A 74 -3.53 -16.08 3.81
N PHE A 75 -3.62 -16.85 2.73
CA PHE A 75 -3.30 -18.27 2.70
C PHE A 75 -1.84 -18.55 3.12
N LEU A 76 -0.89 -17.76 2.60
CA LEU A 76 0.53 -17.90 2.91
C LEU A 76 0.82 -17.60 4.38
N PHE A 77 0.23 -16.54 4.96
CA PHE A 77 0.40 -16.22 6.38
C PHE A 77 -0.23 -17.29 7.29
N ALA A 78 -1.39 -17.84 6.89
CA ALA A 78 -2.05 -18.87 7.68
C ALA A 78 -1.27 -20.21 7.71
N ASN A 79 -0.65 -20.60 6.59
CA ASN A 79 -0.02 -21.92 6.44
C ASN A 79 1.51 -21.86 6.45
N TYR A 80 2.11 -20.73 6.08
CA TYR A 80 3.55 -20.54 5.88
C TYR A 80 4.03 -19.19 6.45
N ALA A 81 3.62 -18.86 7.68
CA ALA A 81 3.88 -17.55 8.29
C ALA A 81 5.37 -17.18 8.29
N LEU A 82 6.24 -18.10 8.71
CA LEU A 82 7.67 -17.86 8.83
C LEU A 82 8.38 -17.65 7.47
N PRO A 83 8.20 -18.49 6.45
CA PRO A 83 8.72 -18.23 5.11
C PRO A 83 8.18 -16.95 4.49
N THR A 84 6.90 -16.64 4.70
CA THR A 84 6.28 -15.43 4.17
C THR A 84 6.89 -14.17 4.80
N SER A 85 7.03 -14.15 6.13
CA SER A 85 7.64 -13.04 6.84
C SER A 85 9.11 -12.85 6.47
N THR A 86 9.89 -13.93 6.35
CA THR A 86 11.30 -13.83 5.95
C THR A 86 11.45 -13.35 4.50
N THR A 87 10.54 -13.73 3.62
CA THR A 87 10.50 -13.21 2.24
C THR A 87 10.24 -11.70 2.25
N PHE A 88 9.30 -11.21 3.07
CA PHE A 88 9.03 -9.78 3.18
C PHE A 88 10.21 -9.01 3.77
N ILE A 89 10.88 -9.55 4.79
CA ILE A 89 12.11 -8.96 5.32
C ILE A 89 13.16 -8.85 4.20
N GLY A 90 13.35 -9.89 3.40
CA GLY A 90 14.25 -9.87 2.25
C GLY A 90 13.90 -8.81 1.20
N LEU A 91 12.60 -8.65 0.87
CA LEU A 91 12.12 -7.63 -0.06
C LEU A 91 12.34 -6.21 0.48
N ILE A 92 12.07 -5.98 1.77
CA ILE A 92 12.31 -4.68 2.43
C ILE A 92 13.80 -4.34 2.41
N LEU A 93 14.66 -5.29 2.80
CA LEU A 93 16.12 -5.09 2.80
C LEU A 93 16.65 -4.86 1.38
N GLY A 94 16.16 -5.61 0.40
CA GLY A 94 16.50 -5.40 -1.01
C GLY A 94 16.08 -4.02 -1.55
N GLY A 95 14.92 -3.52 -1.08
CA GLY A 95 14.42 -2.18 -1.41
C GLY A 95 15.19 -1.03 -0.77
N LEU A 96 16.00 -1.28 0.26
CA LEU A 96 16.83 -0.24 0.90
C LEU A 96 17.97 0.26 -0.01
N SER A 97 18.56 -0.62 -0.83
CA SER A 97 19.69 -0.25 -1.67
C SER A 97 19.40 0.94 -2.60
N PRO A 98 18.31 0.96 -3.40
CA PRO A 98 17.96 2.12 -4.22
C PRO A 98 17.64 3.38 -3.41
N LEU A 99 17.15 3.24 -2.17
CA LEU A 99 16.90 4.39 -1.29
C LEU A 99 18.21 4.98 -0.76
N LEU A 100 19.13 4.13 -0.34
CA LEU A 100 20.46 4.54 0.12
C LEU A 100 21.24 5.24 -0.99
N ASP A 101 21.16 4.77 -2.24
CA ASP A 101 21.81 5.41 -3.38
C ASP A 101 21.28 6.83 -3.63
N LYS A 102 19.98 7.08 -3.39
CA LYS A 102 19.39 8.43 -3.53
C LYS A 102 19.91 9.43 -2.51
N ILE A 103 20.30 8.98 -1.33
CA ILE A 103 20.79 9.86 -0.24
C ILE A 103 22.33 9.91 -0.14
N ARG A 104 23.03 8.93 -0.72
CA ARG A 104 24.49 8.76 -0.61
C ARG A 104 25.29 9.99 -1.03
N HIS A 105 24.78 10.76 -1.99
CA HIS A 105 25.43 11.96 -2.51
C HIS A 105 24.83 13.27 -1.98
N LYS A 106 23.86 13.20 -1.07
CA LYS A 106 23.24 14.39 -0.47
C LYS A 106 23.82 14.67 0.90
N LYS A 107 24.19 15.94 1.16
CA LYS A 107 24.55 16.37 2.51
C LYS A 107 23.30 16.32 3.38
N LEU A 108 23.31 15.47 4.38
CA LEU A 108 22.25 15.40 5.38
C LEU A 108 22.33 16.63 6.28
N GLY A 109 21.36 17.53 6.15
CA GLY A 109 21.25 18.68 7.05
C GLY A 109 20.73 18.25 8.44
N ALA A 110 20.98 19.07 9.46
CA ALA A 110 20.54 18.82 10.83
C ALA A 110 19.03 18.57 10.93
N VAL A 111 18.21 19.26 10.12
CA VAL A 111 16.77 19.06 10.05
C VAL A 111 16.42 17.64 9.56
N SER A 112 17.10 17.14 8.53
CA SER A 112 16.84 15.79 7.98
C SER A 112 17.20 14.71 9.01
N ILE A 113 18.31 14.90 9.74
CA ILE A 113 18.73 13.99 10.80
C ILE A 113 17.73 14.06 11.96
N GLY A 114 17.29 15.25 12.37
CA GLY A 114 16.29 15.44 13.43
C GLY A 114 14.96 14.76 13.10
N VAL A 115 14.45 14.93 11.89
CA VAL A 115 13.24 14.27 11.41
C VAL A 115 13.41 12.75 11.41
N PHE A 116 14.53 12.23 10.90
CA PHE A 116 14.82 10.79 10.93
C PHE A 116 14.82 10.23 12.36
N VAL A 117 15.54 10.88 13.29
CA VAL A 117 15.61 10.45 14.69
C VAL A 117 14.24 10.48 15.36
N LEU A 118 13.44 11.53 15.11
CA LEU A 118 12.09 11.65 15.62
C LEU A 118 11.19 10.49 15.18
N PHE A 119 11.16 10.20 13.88
CA PHE A 119 10.35 9.08 13.34
C PHE A 119 10.87 7.72 13.83
N PHE A 120 12.20 7.54 13.85
CA PHE A 120 12.81 6.29 14.30
C PHE A 120 12.53 6.03 15.79
N ALA A 121 12.67 7.04 16.64
CA ALA A 121 12.33 6.95 18.06
C ALA A 121 10.81 6.70 18.26
N GLY A 122 9.96 7.35 17.46
CA GLY A 122 8.52 7.13 17.47
C GLY A 122 8.14 5.69 17.15
N ILE A 123 8.76 5.09 16.13
CA ILE A 123 8.52 3.67 15.76
C ILE A 123 9.01 2.74 16.89
N ILE A 124 10.18 2.99 17.47
CA ILE A 124 10.68 2.20 18.61
C ILE A 124 9.74 2.33 19.81
N ALA A 125 9.28 3.54 20.14
CA ALA A 125 8.35 3.76 21.23
C ALA A 125 7.03 2.98 21.00
N LEU A 126 6.47 3.04 19.80
CA LEU A 126 5.29 2.25 19.43
C LEU A 126 5.54 0.74 19.55
N ALA A 127 6.70 0.25 19.11
CA ALA A 127 7.05 -1.16 19.21
C ALA A 127 7.23 -1.62 20.67
N MET A 128 7.69 -0.73 21.55
CA MET A 128 7.92 -1.04 22.97
C MET A 128 6.63 -0.97 23.80
N THR A 129 5.63 -0.18 23.41
CA THR A 129 4.35 -0.12 24.13
C THR A 129 3.58 -1.43 24.07
N GLY A 130 3.93 -2.32 23.15
CA GLY A 130 3.28 -3.65 23.01
C GLY A 130 1.82 -3.57 22.57
N ASP A 131 1.26 -2.39 22.61
CA ASP A 131 -0.11 -2.04 22.27
C ASP A 131 -0.26 -1.58 20.82
N VAL A 132 0.57 -2.10 19.90
CA VAL A 132 0.07 -2.23 18.56
C VAL A 132 -0.97 -3.33 18.67
N SER A 133 -2.13 -2.94 19.18
CA SER A 133 -3.34 -3.75 19.15
C SER A 133 -3.43 -4.19 17.70
N ASN A 134 -2.96 -5.42 17.42
CA ASN A 134 -3.38 -6.09 16.21
C ASN A 134 -4.88 -6.24 16.43
N PRO A 135 -5.74 -5.40 15.90
CA PRO A 135 -7.14 -5.70 15.92
C PRO A 135 -7.27 -6.94 15.05
N GLU A 136 -7.26 -8.11 15.68
CA GLU A 136 -7.47 -9.39 14.98
C GLU A 136 -8.79 -9.33 14.20
N THR A 137 -9.67 -8.44 14.63
CA THR A 137 -10.94 -8.13 13.96
C THR A 137 -11.16 -6.61 13.95
N LEU A 138 -11.43 -6.07 12.77
CA LEU A 138 -11.92 -4.71 12.64
C LEU A 138 -13.35 -4.68 13.19
N THR A 139 -13.56 -4.09 14.36
CA THR A 139 -14.90 -3.82 14.88
C THR A 139 -15.47 -2.60 14.17
N VAL A 140 -16.76 -2.63 13.83
CA VAL A 140 -17.44 -1.50 13.17
C VAL A 140 -17.84 -0.46 14.24
N ASP A 141 -16.82 0.14 14.87
CA ASP A 141 -17.02 1.28 15.77
C ASP A 141 -16.61 2.59 15.08
N ALA A 142 -17.32 3.68 15.38
CA ALA A 142 -17.08 4.98 14.78
C ALA A 142 -15.63 5.48 14.97
N GLY A 143 -15.04 5.22 16.15
CA GLY A 143 -13.65 5.56 16.43
C GLY A 143 -12.67 4.81 15.54
N GLN A 144 -12.89 3.52 15.35
CA GLN A 144 -12.06 2.67 14.52
C GLN A 144 -12.20 3.00 13.02
N MET A 145 -13.38 3.41 12.57
CA MET A 145 -13.58 3.92 11.20
C MET A 145 -12.76 5.17 10.92
N VAL A 146 -12.70 6.11 11.88
CA VAL A 146 -11.86 7.33 11.76
C VAL A 146 -10.39 6.96 11.70
N ILE A 147 -9.93 6.04 12.55
CA ILE A 147 -8.54 5.57 12.55
C ILE A 147 -8.20 4.92 11.20
N LEU A 148 -9.05 4.04 10.68
CA LEU A 148 -8.84 3.39 9.38
C LEU A 148 -8.81 4.39 8.23
N LEU A 149 -9.65 5.42 8.27
CA LEU A 149 -9.65 6.49 7.28
C LEU A 149 -8.35 7.28 7.32
N VAL A 150 -7.85 7.63 8.52
CA VAL A 150 -6.56 8.31 8.70
C VAL A 150 -5.41 7.41 8.21
N MET A 151 -5.39 6.14 8.60
CA MET A 151 -4.35 5.18 8.18
C MET A 151 -4.38 4.96 6.67
N GLY A 152 -5.57 4.87 6.08
CA GLY A 152 -5.74 4.79 4.63
C GLY A 152 -5.24 6.05 3.91
N ALA A 153 -5.53 7.23 4.45
CA ALA A 153 -5.04 8.50 3.91
C ALA A 153 -3.50 8.61 3.98
N VAL A 154 -2.89 8.20 5.10
CA VAL A 154 -1.43 8.15 5.27
C VAL A 154 -0.82 7.17 4.26
N ALA A 155 -1.36 5.96 4.15
CA ALA A 155 -0.88 4.97 3.18
C ALA A 155 -1.03 5.48 1.74
N ALA A 156 -2.16 6.09 1.39
CA ALA A 156 -2.38 6.67 0.06
C ALA A 156 -1.38 7.80 -0.25
N ALA A 157 -1.13 8.70 0.70
CA ALA A 157 -0.16 9.78 0.55
C ALA A 157 1.26 9.23 0.29
N THR A 158 1.66 8.17 1.00
CA THR A 158 2.98 7.54 0.80
C THR A 158 3.08 6.83 -0.56
N MET A 159 2.00 6.29 -1.09
CA MET A 159 1.97 5.63 -2.41
C MET A 159 2.19 6.60 -3.58
N ILE A 160 1.90 7.89 -3.40
CA ILE A 160 2.12 8.93 -4.40
C ILE A 160 3.64 9.19 -4.55
N ILE A 161 4.42 9.03 -3.50
CA ILE A 161 5.86 9.28 -3.51
C ILE A 161 6.58 8.04 -4.06
N PRO A 162 7.24 8.11 -5.24
CA PRO A 162 7.98 6.97 -5.76
C PRO A 162 9.10 6.56 -4.80
N GLY A 163 9.16 5.26 -4.49
CA GLY A 163 10.16 4.70 -3.57
C GLY A 163 9.67 4.54 -2.13
N VAL A 164 8.46 5.02 -1.80
CA VAL A 164 7.81 4.74 -0.52
C VAL A 164 6.70 3.71 -0.72
N SER A 165 6.61 2.72 0.15
CA SER A 165 5.61 1.66 0.08
C SER A 165 4.53 1.89 1.14
N GLY A 166 3.28 2.11 0.71
CA GLY A 166 2.14 2.29 1.61
C GLY A 166 1.82 1.03 2.41
N SER A 167 1.99 -0.16 1.83
CA SER A 167 1.83 -1.44 2.53
C SER A 167 2.88 -1.63 3.63
N MET A 168 4.11 -1.16 3.42
CA MET A 168 5.14 -1.15 4.46
C MET A 168 4.74 -0.23 5.61
N VAL A 169 4.20 0.95 5.30
CA VAL A 169 3.70 1.88 6.34
C VAL A 169 2.55 1.26 7.13
N LEU A 170 1.57 0.64 6.46
CA LEU A 170 0.50 -0.10 7.13
C LEU A 170 1.03 -1.24 8.01
N MET A 171 2.09 -1.94 7.56
CA MET A 171 2.72 -3.01 8.35
C MET A 171 3.39 -2.45 9.60
N LEU A 172 4.14 -1.35 9.49
CA LEU A 172 4.77 -0.68 10.63
C LEU A 172 3.75 -0.16 11.65
N LEU A 173 2.59 0.26 11.18
CA LEU A 173 1.48 0.73 12.02
C LEU A 173 0.58 -0.41 12.55
N GLY A 174 0.86 -1.69 12.20
CA GLY A 174 0.08 -2.85 12.64
C GLY A 174 -1.24 -3.07 11.90
N TYR A 175 -1.56 -2.24 10.89
CA TYR A 175 -2.82 -2.30 10.15
C TYR A 175 -2.78 -3.14 8.87
N TYR A 176 -1.64 -3.71 8.50
CA TYR A 176 -1.50 -4.48 7.27
C TYR A 176 -2.38 -5.74 7.26
N THR A 177 -2.28 -6.58 8.27
CA THR A 177 -3.07 -7.82 8.38
C THR A 177 -4.57 -7.56 8.51
N PRO A 178 -5.03 -6.62 9.36
CA PRO A 178 -6.45 -6.23 9.41
C PRO A 178 -7.00 -5.77 8.07
N VAL A 179 -6.27 -4.93 7.34
CA VAL A 179 -6.69 -4.46 6.00
C VAL A 179 -6.73 -5.62 5.00
N LEU A 180 -5.74 -6.52 5.03
CA LEU A 180 -5.70 -7.72 4.19
C LEU A 180 -6.93 -8.61 4.43
N ASN A 181 -7.27 -8.85 5.70
CA ASN A 181 -8.43 -9.62 6.09
C ASN A 181 -9.75 -8.96 5.65
N ALA A 182 -9.86 -7.63 5.78
CA ALA A 182 -11.03 -6.88 5.33
C ALA A 182 -11.23 -6.96 3.81
N VAL A 183 -10.14 -6.86 3.03
CA VAL A 183 -10.20 -7.03 1.55
C VAL A 183 -10.66 -8.43 1.17
N ASP A 184 -10.16 -9.47 1.85
CA ASP A 184 -10.57 -10.85 1.58
C ASP A 184 -12.02 -11.11 2.01
N ALA A 185 -12.46 -10.57 3.15
CA ALA A 185 -13.85 -10.65 3.60
C ALA A 185 -14.81 -9.96 2.60
N MET A 186 -14.46 -8.75 2.17
CA MET A 186 -15.24 -8.02 1.16
C MET A 186 -15.35 -8.80 -0.16
N LYS A 187 -14.24 -9.40 -0.62
CA LYS A 187 -14.25 -10.28 -1.79
C LYS A 187 -15.23 -11.43 -1.60
N ASN A 188 -15.17 -12.13 -0.46
CA ASN A 188 -16.02 -13.27 -0.18
C ASN A 188 -17.50 -12.86 -0.10
N ALA A 189 -17.82 -11.73 0.54
CA ALA A 189 -19.17 -11.17 0.59
C ALA A 189 -19.73 -10.87 -0.82
N VAL A 190 -18.92 -10.29 -1.69
CA VAL A 190 -19.32 -10.00 -3.09
C VAL A 190 -19.55 -11.30 -3.88
N PHE A 191 -18.70 -12.31 -3.72
CA PHE A 191 -18.82 -13.58 -4.46
C PHE A 191 -19.93 -14.49 -3.92
N SER A 192 -20.21 -14.47 -2.61
CA SER A 192 -21.29 -15.23 -2.00
C SER A 192 -22.65 -14.53 -2.10
N MET A 193 -22.72 -13.28 -2.57
CA MET A 193 -23.89 -12.39 -2.49
C MET A 193 -24.44 -12.23 -1.06
N ASP A 194 -23.61 -12.52 -0.07
CA ASP A 194 -23.95 -12.36 1.34
C ASP A 194 -23.33 -11.06 1.87
N PHE A 195 -24.13 -10.00 1.90
CA PHE A 195 -23.71 -8.68 2.37
C PHE A 195 -23.92 -8.49 3.89
N ALA A 196 -24.27 -9.55 4.61
CA ALA A 196 -24.51 -9.53 6.06
C ALA A 196 -23.31 -10.08 6.88
N ALA A 197 -22.20 -10.44 6.23
CA ALA A 197 -21.00 -10.98 6.88
C ALA A 197 -20.02 -9.89 7.31
#